data_0c7784ae1d5a8b086679b9db851c4ec0
#
_entry.id   0c7784ae1d5a8b086679b9db851c4ec0
#
_cell.length_a   1.000
_cell.length_b   1.000
_cell.length_c   1.000
_cell.angle_alpha   90.00
_cell.angle_beta   90.00
_cell.angle_gamma   90.00
#
_symmetry.space_group_name_H-M   'P 1'
#
loop_
_entity.id
_entity.type
_entity.pdbx_description
1 polymer ?
#
loop_
_entity_poly.entity_id
_entity_poly.type
_entity_poly.pdbx_seq_one_letter_code
_entity_poly.pdbx_strand_id
1 'polypeptide(L)'
;MSEKKDMSDMTASEISYRKFLKNLGVTTHQKIEKLINKKIADGELSPNANLDITANITIDELGLNHSVSSTLSLPGKNDWIK
;
A
#
# COMPACT_ATOMS: atom_id res chain seq x y z
N MET A 1 22.24 23.35 -5.39
CA MET A 1 21.52 22.29 -5.93
C MET A 1 20.07 22.26 -5.44
N SER A 2 19.17 22.02 -6.29
CA SER A 2 17.77 22.09 -5.93
C SER A 2 17.31 20.77 -5.36
N GLU A 3 16.59 20.82 -4.28
CA GLU A 3 15.98 19.64 -3.72
C GLU A 3 14.60 19.40 -4.25
N LYS A 4 14.05 20.37 -4.96
CA LYS A 4 12.72 20.23 -5.49
C LYS A 4 12.78 19.80 -6.93
N LYS A 5 12.02 18.78 -7.25
CA LYS A 5 11.94 18.31 -8.60
C LYS A 5 10.50 18.25 -9.01
N ASP A 6 10.19 18.79 -10.13
CA ASP A 6 8.88 18.58 -10.68
C ASP A 6 8.98 17.52 -11.76
N MET A 7 7.88 17.27 -12.42
CA MET A 7 7.83 16.16 -13.36
C MET A 7 8.81 16.33 -14.51
N SER A 8 9.06 17.55 -14.90
CA SER A 8 9.93 17.78 -16.05
C SER A 8 11.39 17.54 -15.72
N ASP A 9 11.74 17.50 -14.44
CA ASP A 9 13.12 17.32 -14.02
C ASP A 9 13.44 15.90 -13.62
N MET A 10 12.48 15.00 -13.69
CA MET A 10 12.72 13.63 -13.26
C MET A 10 13.52 12.86 -14.27
N THR A 11 14.47 12.06 -13.78
CA THR A 11 15.19 11.14 -14.63
C THR A 11 14.32 9.95 -14.92
N ALA A 12 14.74 9.14 -15.88
CA ALA A 12 14.04 7.91 -16.21
C ALA A 12 13.98 6.99 -14.99
N SER A 13 15.06 6.97 -14.19
CA SER A 13 15.07 6.19 -12.96
C SER A 13 13.99 6.62 -12.01
N GLU A 14 13.90 7.90 -11.78
CA GLU A 14 12.91 8.42 -10.83
C GLU A 14 11.50 8.13 -11.30
N ILE A 15 11.28 8.24 -12.58
CA ILE A 15 9.96 7.93 -13.14
C ILE A 15 9.63 6.45 -12.91
N SER A 16 10.61 5.57 -13.11
CA SER A 16 10.37 4.15 -12.92
C SER A 16 10.09 3.81 -11.46
N TYR A 17 10.79 4.45 -10.52
CA TYR A 17 10.50 4.23 -9.09
C TYR A 17 9.07 4.61 -8.77
N ARG A 18 8.65 5.78 -9.22
CA ARG A 18 7.32 6.26 -8.90
C ARG A 18 6.24 5.41 -9.54
N LYS A 19 6.50 4.93 -10.75
CA LYS A 19 5.54 4.05 -11.40
C LYS A 19 5.36 2.77 -10.61
N PHE A 20 6.48 2.20 -10.17
CA PHE A 20 6.42 0.97 -9.40
C PHE A 20 5.67 1.18 -8.08
N LEU A 21 6.00 2.25 -7.38
CA LEU A 21 5.39 2.48 -6.07
C LEU A 21 3.92 2.80 -6.19
N LYS A 22 3.54 3.53 -7.21
CA LYS A 22 2.14 3.81 -7.44
C LYS A 22 1.38 2.53 -7.76
N ASN A 23 1.96 1.71 -8.62
CA ASN A 23 1.32 0.45 -8.99
C ASN A 23 1.21 -0.47 -7.78
N LEU A 24 2.26 -0.53 -6.98
CA LEU A 24 2.25 -1.32 -5.76
C LEU A 24 1.13 -0.86 -4.83
N GLY A 25 1.02 0.45 -4.63
CA GLY A 25 0.00 0.98 -3.75
C GLY A 25 -1.40 0.69 -4.26
N VAL A 26 -1.64 0.95 -5.53
CA VAL A 26 -2.96 0.77 -6.10
C VAL A 26 -3.39 -0.68 -6.11
N THR A 27 -2.51 -1.57 -6.58
CA THR A 27 -2.89 -2.98 -6.68
C THR A 27 -3.03 -3.62 -5.31
N THR A 28 -2.16 -3.22 -4.38
CA THR A 28 -2.25 -3.75 -3.02
C THR A 28 -3.54 -3.30 -2.35
N HIS A 29 -3.88 -2.03 -2.53
CA HIS A 29 -5.11 -1.50 -1.97
C HIS A 29 -6.32 -2.27 -2.48
N GLN A 30 -6.37 -2.53 -3.78
CA GLN A 30 -7.49 -3.24 -4.38
C GLN A 30 -7.62 -4.66 -3.84
N LYS A 31 -6.50 -5.34 -3.68
CA LYS A 31 -6.52 -6.70 -3.17
C LYS A 31 -6.93 -6.74 -1.71
N ILE A 32 -6.45 -5.78 -0.93
CA ILE A 32 -6.80 -5.71 0.48
C ILE A 32 -8.30 -5.49 0.63
N GLU A 33 -8.84 -4.54 -0.10
CA GLU A 33 -10.27 -4.25 -0.01
C GLU A 33 -11.11 -5.45 -0.36
N LYS A 34 -10.73 -6.12 -1.44
CA LYS A 34 -11.49 -7.27 -1.90
C LYS A 34 -11.50 -8.38 -0.85
N LEU A 35 -10.34 -8.67 -0.27
CA LEU A 35 -10.23 -9.73 0.70
C LEU A 35 -10.90 -9.39 2.02
N ILE A 36 -10.80 -8.14 2.44
CA ILE A 36 -11.46 -7.70 3.66
C ILE A 36 -12.97 -7.81 3.51
N ASN A 37 -13.49 -7.33 2.39
CA ASN A 37 -14.93 -7.38 2.17
C ASN A 37 -15.44 -8.81 2.16
N LYS A 38 -14.67 -9.71 1.56
CA LYS A 38 -15.05 -11.09 1.51
C LYS A 38 -15.06 -11.72 2.91
N LYS A 39 -14.03 -11.42 3.71
CA LYS A 39 -13.95 -12.00 5.04
C LYS A 39 -15.02 -11.47 5.97
N ILE A 40 -15.36 -10.21 5.83
CA ILE A 40 -16.45 -9.65 6.63
C ILE A 40 -17.77 -10.27 6.21
N ALA A 41 -17.99 -10.41 4.91
CA ALA A 41 -19.23 -11.03 4.42
C ALA A 41 -19.36 -12.46 4.87
N ASP A 42 -18.24 -13.18 4.97
CA ASP A 42 -18.24 -14.58 5.42
C ASP A 42 -18.33 -14.70 6.94
N GLY A 43 -18.26 -13.60 7.66
CA GLY A 43 -18.30 -13.63 9.11
C GLY A 43 -16.98 -13.99 9.76
N GLU A 44 -15.90 -14.00 9.00
CA GLU A 44 -14.59 -14.37 9.54
C GLU A 44 -13.85 -13.22 10.17
N LEU A 45 -14.23 -11.98 9.83
CA LEU A 45 -13.67 -10.80 10.44
C LEU A 45 -14.77 -9.90 10.91
N SER A 46 -14.55 -9.27 12.05
CA SER A 46 -15.50 -8.30 12.56
C SER A 46 -15.22 -6.93 11.97
N PRO A 47 -16.25 -6.15 11.68
CA PRO A 47 -16.01 -4.74 11.34
C PRO A 47 -15.29 -4.07 12.48
N ASN A 48 -14.50 -3.05 12.18
CA ASN A 48 -13.73 -2.30 13.17
C ASN A 48 -12.55 -3.06 13.75
N ALA A 49 -12.25 -4.23 13.23
CA ALA A 49 -11.06 -4.94 13.67
C ALA A 49 -9.81 -4.26 13.12
N ASN A 50 -8.69 -4.58 13.70
CA ASN A 50 -7.40 -4.10 13.23
C ASN A 50 -6.59 -5.25 12.72
N LEU A 51 -5.86 -5.04 11.64
CA LEU A 51 -5.03 -6.08 11.05
C LEU A 51 -3.61 -5.56 10.90
N ASP A 52 -2.66 -6.43 11.17
CA ASP A 52 -1.27 -6.08 10.93
C ASP A 52 -0.94 -6.31 9.48
N ILE A 53 -0.17 -5.39 8.92
CA ILE A 53 0.28 -5.51 7.55
C ILE A 53 1.78 -5.32 7.51
N THR A 54 2.44 -6.13 6.72
CA THR A 54 3.88 -6.00 6.51
C THR A 54 4.16 -6.11 5.02
N ALA A 55 4.99 -5.21 4.54
CA ALA A 55 5.45 -5.24 3.17
C ALA A 55 6.94 -5.42 3.15
N ASN A 56 7.44 -6.27 2.27
CA ASN A 56 8.86 -6.50 2.10
C ASN A 56 9.23 -6.17 0.68
N ILE A 57 10.24 -5.34 0.52
CA ILE A 57 10.73 -4.96 -0.79
C ILE A 57 12.20 -5.32 -0.86
N THR A 58 12.57 -6.11 -1.84
CA THR A 58 13.96 -6.55 -1.98
C THR A 58 14.46 -6.23 -3.38
N ILE A 59 15.72 -5.84 -3.44
CA ILE A 59 16.44 -5.68 -4.69
C ILE A 59 17.79 -6.35 -4.49
N ASP A 60 17.96 -7.50 -5.11
CA ASP A 60 19.14 -8.32 -4.87
C ASP A 60 20.42 -7.61 -5.28
N GLU A 61 20.37 -6.92 -6.43
CA GLU A 61 21.54 -6.25 -6.95
C GLU A 61 22.02 -5.12 -6.04
N LEU A 62 21.13 -4.59 -5.22
CA LEU A 62 21.49 -3.52 -4.30
C LEU A 62 21.67 -4.01 -2.89
N GLY A 63 21.41 -5.27 -2.64
CA GLY A 63 21.41 -5.77 -1.27
C GLY A 63 20.32 -5.13 -0.43
N LEU A 64 19.26 -4.64 -1.07
CA LEU A 64 18.20 -3.98 -0.35
C LEU A 64 17.22 -4.99 0.21
N ASN A 65 16.87 -4.79 1.47
CA ASN A 65 15.83 -5.58 2.10
C ASN A 65 15.08 -4.63 3.02
N HIS A 66 13.97 -4.13 2.53
CA HIS A 66 13.23 -3.08 3.23
C HIS A 66 11.87 -3.61 3.65
N SER A 67 11.58 -3.52 4.92
CA SER A 67 10.31 -3.97 5.46
C SER A 67 9.58 -2.81 6.12
N VAL A 68 8.30 -2.72 5.86
CA VAL A 68 7.46 -1.70 6.46
C VAL A 68 6.27 -2.41 7.09
N SER A 69 6.02 -2.11 8.34
CA SER A 69 4.90 -2.71 9.06
C SER A 69 3.97 -1.63 9.58
N SER A 70 2.70 -1.94 9.62
CA SER A 70 1.72 -0.99 10.10
C SER A 70 0.47 -1.77 10.53
N THR A 71 -0.53 -1.05 10.95
CA THR A 71 -1.81 -1.63 11.34
C THR A 71 -2.88 -0.99 10.49
N LEU A 72 -3.72 -1.83 9.92
CA LEU A 72 -4.86 -1.35 9.13
C LEU A 72 -6.10 -1.41 10.01
N SER A 73 -6.90 -0.37 9.90
CA SER A 73 -8.22 -0.36 10.54
C SER A 73 -9.24 -0.77 9.53
N LEU A 74 -10.05 -1.74 9.86
CA LEU A 74 -11.09 -2.19 8.95
C LEU A 74 -12.24 -1.20 8.94
N PRO A 75 -12.98 -1.12 7.84
CA PRO A 75 -14.11 -0.20 7.78
C PRO A 75 -15.16 -0.62 8.79
N GLY A 76 -15.60 0.34 9.59
CA GLY A 76 -16.70 0.11 10.48
C GLY A 76 -17.99 0.34 9.72
N LYS A 77 -19.08 0.17 10.43
CA LYS A 77 -20.38 0.34 9.80
C LYS A 77 -20.59 1.74 9.25
N ASN A 78 -19.95 2.71 9.88
CA ASN A 78 -20.20 4.09 9.52
C ASN A 78 -19.07 4.71 8.70
N ASP A 79 -18.05 3.93 8.37
CA ASP A 79 -16.87 4.51 7.72
C ASP A 79 -17.20 5.10 6.36
N TRP A 80 -18.09 4.49 5.63
CA TRP A 80 -18.39 4.92 4.28
C TRP A 80 -19.67 5.72 4.18
N ILE A 81 -20.18 6.11 5.31
CA ILE A 81 -21.30 7.03 5.38
C ILE A 81 -20.75 8.36 5.80
N LYS A 82 -20.46 9.19 4.88
CA LYS A 82 -19.87 10.47 5.23
C LYS A 82 -20.74 11.61 4.87
#